data_96f0a0c92be28a61e93f70ba13978433
#
_entry.id   96f0a0c92be28a61e93f70ba13978433
#
_cell.length_a   1.000
_cell.length_b   1.000
_cell.length_c   1.000
_cell.angle_alpha   90.00
_cell.angle_beta   90.00
_cell.angle_gamma   90.00
#
_symmetry.space_group_name_H-M   'P 1'
#
loop_
_entity.id
_entity.type
_entity.pdbx_description
1 polymer ?
#
loop_
_entity_poly.entity_id
_entity_poly.type
_entity_poly.pdbx_seq_one_letter_code
_entity_poly.pdbx_strand_id
1 'polypeptide(L)'
;MRKITLIVIHCSAVRPNQTSSAAQIDEWHKERVTHGIHWKGIGYHYVVRRDGTVEIGRHLADPGAHCVGHNRHSIGICYEGGLNAEGLEVDTRTPEQVRALRELVEKMHTYFPEALIVGHHDLNPSKTCPCFDAVHEYWDLQPVR
;
A
#
# COMPACT_ATOMS: atom_id res chain seq x y z
N MET A 1 13.50 2.64 -16.15
CA MET A 1 12.65 2.37 -14.97
C MET A 1 13.28 2.99 -13.74
N ARG A 2 12.46 3.50 -12.83
CA ARG A 2 12.95 4.01 -11.54
C ARG A 2 13.69 2.93 -10.77
N LYS A 3 14.66 3.31 -9.95
CA LYS A 3 15.29 2.36 -9.03
C LYS A 3 14.38 2.19 -7.81
N ILE A 4 13.93 0.96 -7.56
CA ILE A 4 13.02 0.65 -6.45
C ILE A 4 13.80 0.02 -5.31
N THR A 5 13.80 0.67 -4.16
CA THR A 5 14.48 0.22 -2.94
C THR A 5 13.52 -0.11 -1.81
N LEU A 6 12.22 0.22 -1.98
CA LEU A 6 11.19 -0.01 -0.97
C LEU A 6 9.90 -0.52 -1.62
N ILE A 7 9.27 -1.48 -0.97
CA ILE A 7 7.90 -1.88 -1.23
C ILE A 7 7.14 -1.55 0.06
N VAL A 8 6.21 -0.61 -0.01
CA VAL A 8 5.53 -0.06 1.16
C VAL A 8 4.09 -0.53 1.20
N ILE A 9 3.70 -1.17 2.28
CA ILE A 9 2.36 -1.68 2.48
C ILE A 9 1.53 -0.66 3.25
N HIS A 10 0.32 -0.41 2.77
CA HIS A 10 -0.66 0.52 3.35
C HIS A 10 -2.00 -0.15 3.54
N CYS A 11 -2.88 0.49 4.29
CA CYS A 11 -4.31 0.20 4.32
C CYS A 11 -5.06 1.46 3.88
N SER A 12 -6.29 1.27 3.40
CA SER A 12 -7.11 2.40 2.95
C SER A 12 -7.80 3.14 4.10
N ALA A 13 -7.74 2.59 5.31
CA ALA A 13 -8.35 3.16 6.52
C ALA A 13 -9.87 3.33 6.37
N VAL A 14 -10.55 2.28 5.94
CA VAL A 14 -12.01 2.24 5.85
C VAL A 14 -12.58 1.19 6.79
N ARG A 15 -13.81 1.43 7.25
CA ARG A 15 -14.56 0.50 8.11
C ARG A 15 -15.14 -0.65 7.28
N PRO A 16 -15.58 -1.76 7.94
CA PRO A 16 -16.10 -2.93 7.21
C PRO A 16 -17.29 -2.65 6.30
N ASN A 17 -18.10 -1.64 6.60
CA ASN A 17 -19.24 -1.24 5.78
C ASN A 17 -18.89 -0.25 4.66
N GLN A 18 -17.61 0.08 4.51
CA GLN A 18 -17.13 0.99 3.47
C GLN A 18 -16.23 0.23 2.51
N THR A 19 -16.27 0.62 1.24
CA THR A 19 -15.40 0.04 0.20
C THR A 19 -14.34 1.04 -0.22
N SER A 20 -13.24 0.54 -0.78
CA SER A 20 -12.17 1.36 -1.31
C SER A 20 -11.51 0.65 -2.50
N SER A 21 -12.19 0.69 -3.66
CA SER A 21 -11.62 0.24 -4.92
C SER A 21 -10.55 1.23 -5.39
N ALA A 22 -9.72 0.80 -6.34
CA ALA A 22 -8.76 1.69 -6.97
C ALA A 22 -9.47 2.92 -7.57
N ALA A 23 -10.65 2.73 -8.19
CA ALA A 23 -11.43 3.82 -8.76
C ALA A 23 -11.92 4.80 -7.69
N GLN A 24 -12.38 4.29 -6.55
CA GLN A 24 -12.83 5.15 -5.44
C GLN A 24 -11.66 5.94 -4.84
N ILE A 25 -10.53 5.27 -4.62
CA ILE A 25 -9.33 5.94 -4.09
C ILE A 25 -8.83 6.98 -5.10
N ASP A 26 -8.89 6.68 -6.38
CA ASP A 26 -8.52 7.61 -7.44
C ASP A 26 -9.33 8.92 -7.35
N GLU A 27 -10.65 8.79 -7.18
CA GLU A 27 -11.53 9.95 -6.99
C GLU A 27 -11.16 10.73 -5.72
N TRP A 28 -10.94 10.04 -4.60
CA TRP A 28 -10.56 10.68 -3.35
C TRP A 28 -9.23 11.41 -3.47
N HIS A 29 -8.23 10.79 -4.11
CA HIS A 29 -6.91 11.39 -4.26
C HIS A 29 -6.91 12.59 -5.23
N LYS A 30 -7.77 12.58 -6.25
CA LYS A 30 -7.91 13.73 -7.16
C LYS A 30 -8.42 14.99 -6.45
N GLU A 31 -9.13 14.83 -5.35
CA GLU A 31 -9.60 15.95 -4.53
C GLU A 31 -8.50 16.52 -3.63
N ARG A 32 -7.41 15.80 -3.43
CA ARG A 32 -6.31 16.26 -2.58
C ARG A 32 -5.49 17.34 -3.28
N VAL A 33 -5.03 18.30 -2.48
CA VAL A 33 -4.22 19.43 -2.95
C VAL A 33 -2.96 19.48 -2.12
N THR A 34 -1.80 19.56 -2.77
CA THR A 34 -0.50 19.75 -2.14
C THR A 34 0.19 20.91 -2.85
N HIS A 35 0.59 21.93 -2.09
CA HIS A 35 1.21 23.15 -2.63
C HIS A 35 0.37 23.80 -3.75
N GLY A 36 -0.97 23.82 -3.57
CA GLY A 36 -1.90 24.41 -4.53
C GLY A 36 -2.17 23.59 -5.79
N ILE A 37 -1.63 22.37 -5.87
CA ILE A 37 -1.77 21.51 -7.04
C ILE A 37 -2.57 20.26 -6.64
N HIS A 38 -3.61 19.96 -7.44
CA HIS A 38 -4.39 18.73 -7.27
C HIS A 38 -3.55 17.50 -7.63
N TRP A 39 -3.75 16.42 -6.88
CA TRP A 39 -3.13 15.14 -7.20
C TRP A 39 -3.68 14.61 -8.52
N LYS A 40 -2.83 13.89 -9.26
CA LYS A 40 -3.19 13.31 -10.57
C LYS A 40 -4.19 12.15 -10.47
N GLY A 41 -4.41 11.62 -9.27
CA GLY A 41 -5.25 10.47 -9.03
C GLY A 41 -4.66 9.59 -7.94
N ILE A 42 -4.99 8.29 -7.97
CA ILE A 42 -4.56 7.34 -6.96
C ILE A 42 -3.04 7.34 -6.77
N GLY A 43 -2.60 7.41 -5.52
CA GLY A 43 -1.18 7.43 -5.18
C GLY A 43 -0.54 6.06 -5.02
N TYR A 44 -1.34 4.99 -4.91
CA TYR A 44 -0.84 3.60 -4.79
C TYR A 44 -0.69 2.97 -6.15
N HIS A 45 0.21 2.00 -6.26
CA HIS A 45 0.40 1.22 -7.49
C HIS A 45 -0.56 0.04 -7.58
N TYR A 46 -0.96 -0.51 -6.44
CA TYR A 46 -1.92 -1.63 -6.36
C TYR A 46 -2.88 -1.45 -5.20
N VAL A 47 -4.09 -1.97 -5.38
CA VAL A 47 -5.10 -2.08 -4.32
C VAL A 47 -5.54 -3.53 -4.23
N VAL A 48 -5.50 -4.09 -3.03
CA VAL A 48 -5.96 -5.46 -2.77
C VAL A 48 -7.31 -5.39 -2.07
N ARG A 49 -8.36 -5.81 -2.77
CA ARG A 49 -9.74 -5.77 -2.28
C ARG A 49 -9.98 -6.88 -1.24
N ARG A 50 -11.05 -6.76 -0.48
CA ARG A 50 -11.39 -7.74 0.57
C ARG A 50 -11.54 -9.17 0.05
N ASP A 51 -12.00 -9.34 -1.17
CA ASP A 51 -12.14 -10.66 -1.82
C ASP A 51 -10.82 -11.19 -2.41
N GLY A 52 -9.73 -10.47 -2.25
CA GLY A 52 -8.43 -10.83 -2.78
C GLY A 52 -8.16 -10.32 -4.20
N THR A 53 -9.11 -9.63 -4.81
CA THR A 53 -8.89 -9.03 -6.14
C THR A 53 -7.82 -7.96 -6.06
N VAL A 54 -6.83 -8.04 -6.96
CA VAL A 54 -5.77 -7.03 -7.07
C VAL A 54 -6.12 -6.08 -8.21
N GLU A 55 -6.25 -4.81 -7.88
CA GLU A 55 -6.53 -3.76 -8.84
C GLU A 55 -5.29 -2.91 -9.07
N ILE A 56 -5.08 -2.50 -10.31
CA ILE A 56 -3.96 -1.65 -10.69
C ILE A 56 -4.33 -0.19 -10.46
N GLY A 57 -3.46 0.53 -9.80
CA GLY A 57 -3.58 1.97 -9.61
C GLY A 57 -2.62 2.71 -10.51
N ARG A 58 -1.68 3.44 -9.91
CA ARG A 58 -0.66 4.17 -10.66
C ARG A 58 0.30 3.22 -11.36
N HIS A 59 0.76 3.58 -12.55
CA HIS A 59 1.73 2.77 -13.30
C HIS A 59 3.04 2.62 -12.52
N LEU A 60 3.64 1.43 -12.57
CA LEU A 60 4.89 1.15 -11.82
C LEU A 60 6.05 2.08 -12.22
N ALA A 61 6.08 2.54 -13.46
CA ALA A 61 7.13 3.45 -13.93
C ALA A 61 7.03 4.84 -13.30
N ASP A 62 5.86 5.20 -12.76
CA ASP A 62 5.63 6.51 -12.17
C ASP A 62 5.80 6.49 -10.66
N PRO A 63 6.46 7.50 -10.09
CA PRO A 63 6.47 7.63 -8.62
C PRO A 63 5.05 7.71 -8.09
N GLY A 64 4.81 7.07 -6.95
CA GLY A 64 3.52 7.16 -6.28
C GLY A 64 3.33 8.47 -5.53
N ALA A 65 2.23 8.56 -4.80
CA ALA A 65 1.95 9.62 -3.84
C ALA A 65 1.34 8.96 -2.61
N HIS A 66 2.15 8.20 -1.87
CA HIS A 66 1.68 7.38 -0.75
C HIS A 66 2.56 7.48 0.50
N CYS A 67 3.79 7.96 0.37
CA CYS A 67 4.68 8.11 1.52
C CYS A 67 5.66 9.25 1.26
N VAL A 68 5.46 10.37 1.95
CA VAL A 68 6.27 11.59 1.77
C VAL A 68 7.75 11.27 1.98
N GLY A 69 8.58 11.71 1.05
CA GLY A 69 10.03 11.50 1.08
C GLY A 69 10.50 10.18 0.49
N HIS A 70 9.58 9.25 0.16
CA HIS A 70 9.92 7.91 -0.31
C HIS A 70 9.26 7.53 -1.63
N ASN A 71 8.47 8.43 -2.24
CA ASN A 71 7.70 8.10 -3.44
C ASN A 71 8.55 7.76 -4.66
N ARG A 72 9.71 8.39 -4.81
CA ARG A 72 10.56 8.22 -6.00
C ARG A 72 11.16 6.83 -6.14
N HIS A 73 11.39 6.14 -5.03
CA HIS A 73 12.13 4.87 -5.01
C HIS A 73 11.30 3.73 -4.41
N SER A 74 9.97 3.87 -4.40
CA SER A 74 9.10 2.87 -3.78
C SER A 74 7.92 2.47 -4.65
N ILE A 75 7.37 1.30 -4.32
CA ILE A 75 6.08 0.81 -4.80
C ILE A 75 5.13 0.85 -3.61
N GLY A 76 3.93 1.40 -3.79
CA GLY A 76 2.90 1.45 -2.77
C GLY A 76 1.81 0.43 -3.04
N ILE A 77 1.55 -0.44 -2.07
CA ILE A 77 0.49 -1.44 -2.12
C ILE A 77 -0.48 -1.16 -0.97
N CYS A 78 -1.75 -1.00 -1.29
CA CYS A 78 -2.79 -0.70 -0.31
C CYS A 78 -3.80 -1.84 -0.24
N TYR A 79 -4.15 -2.31 0.96
CA TYR A 79 -5.27 -3.23 1.09
C TYR A 79 -6.51 -2.48 1.59
N GLU A 80 -7.67 -2.93 1.12
CA GLU A 80 -8.97 -2.37 1.50
C GLU A 80 -9.31 -2.77 2.92
N GLY A 81 -9.37 -1.79 3.84
CA GLY A 81 -9.65 -2.04 5.25
C GLY A 81 -8.77 -1.21 6.17
N GLY A 82 -8.49 -1.74 7.35
CA GLY A 82 -7.62 -1.13 8.36
C GLY A 82 -8.36 -0.52 9.54
N LEU A 83 -9.70 -0.41 9.48
CA LEU A 83 -10.51 0.03 10.61
C LEU A 83 -11.56 -1.03 10.94
N ASN A 84 -11.83 -1.25 12.22
CA ASN A 84 -12.93 -2.09 12.65
C ASN A 84 -14.26 -1.32 12.62
N ALA A 85 -15.36 -1.96 13.05
CA ALA A 85 -16.68 -1.35 13.01
C ALA A 85 -16.77 -0.07 13.88
N GLU A 86 -15.96 0.02 14.92
CA GLU A 86 -15.88 1.18 15.81
C GLU A 86 -14.93 2.27 15.29
N GLY A 87 -14.28 2.03 14.16
CA GLY A 87 -13.34 2.97 13.58
C GLY A 87 -11.94 2.93 14.19
N LEU A 88 -11.62 1.87 14.94
CA LEU A 88 -10.29 1.69 15.51
C LEU A 88 -9.34 1.05 14.49
N GLU A 89 -8.10 1.49 14.50
CA GLU A 89 -7.07 1.01 13.58
C GLU A 89 -6.60 -0.39 13.99
N VAL A 90 -6.97 -1.40 13.21
CA VAL A 90 -6.62 -2.81 13.45
C VAL A 90 -6.36 -3.51 12.12
N ASP A 91 -5.67 -4.65 12.18
CA ASP A 91 -5.50 -5.51 11.01
C ASP A 91 -6.82 -6.21 10.70
N THR A 92 -7.49 -5.74 9.64
CA THR A 92 -8.78 -6.28 9.21
C THR A 92 -8.67 -7.16 7.97
N ARG A 93 -7.45 -7.57 7.60
CA ARG A 93 -7.27 -8.35 6.36
C ARG A 93 -8.06 -9.65 6.42
N THR A 94 -8.76 -9.94 5.33
CA THR A 94 -9.42 -11.24 5.14
C THR A 94 -8.37 -12.30 4.78
N PRO A 95 -8.67 -13.61 4.92
CA PRO A 95 -7.75 -14.65 4.44
C PRO A 95 -7.40 -14.50 2.96
N GLU A 96 -8.35 -14.06 2.14
CA GLU A 96 -8.15 -13.80 0.71
C GLU A 96 -7.16 -12.66 0.49
N GLN A 97 -7.24 -11.62 1.31
CA GLN A 97 -6.28 -10.49 1.25
C GLN A 97 -4.88 -10.91 1.70
N VAL A 98 -4.78 -11.71 2.74
CA VAL A 98 -3.48 -12.20 3.22
C VAL A 98 -2.78 -12.97 2.11
N ARG A 99 -3.50 -13.86 1.41
CA ARG A 99 -2.95 -14.63 0.29
C ARG A 99 -2.59 -13.73 -0.90
N ALA A 100 -3.49 -12.85 -1.30
CA ALA A 100 -3.28 -11.99 -2.45
C ALA A 100 -2.13 -11.01 -2.23
N LEU A 101 -2.02 -10.44 -1.02
CA LEU A 101 -0.89 -9.59 -0.65
C LEU A 101 0.42 -10.37 -0.72
N ARG A 102 0.44 -11.59 -0.19
CA ARG A 102 1.63 -12.43 -0.21
C ARG A 102 2.10 -12.67 -1.65
N GLU A 103 1.18 -13.07 -2.51
CA GLU A 103 1.49 -13.33 -3.93
C GLU A 103 1.99 -12.07 -4.63
N LEU A 104 1.37 -10.93 -4.36
CA LEU A 104 1.78 -9.67 -4.96
C LEU A 104 3.16 -9.23 -4.47
N VAL A 105 3.43 -9.37 -3.18
CA VAL A 105 4.74 -9.03 -2.61
C VAL A 105 5.83 -9.96 -3.18
N GLU A 106 5.54 -11.25 -3.32
CA GLU A 106 6.46 -12.20 -3.96
C GLU A 106 6.77 -11.78 -5.39
N LYS A 107 5.76 -11.36 -6.14
CA LYS A 107 5.94 -10.87 -7.52
C LYS A 107 6.81 -9.62 -7.55
N MET A 108 6.56 -8.67 -6.67
CA MET A 108 7.37 -7.44 -6.58
C MET A 108 8.81 -7.76 -6.17
N HIS A 109 8.99 -8.71 -5.26
CA HIS A 109 10.32 -9.18 -4.88
C HIS A 109 11.09 -9.78 -6.06
N THR A 110 10.40 -10.49 -6.94
CA THR A 110 11.01 -11.03 -8.16
C THR A 110 11.51 -9.91 -9.08
N TYR A 111 10.76 -8.83 -9.20
CA TYR A 111 11.15 -7.69 -10.03
C TYR A 111 12.18 -6.78 -9.35
N PHE A 112 12.09 -6.65 -8.04
CA PHE A 112 12.92 -5.73 -7.26
C PHE A 112 13.52 -6.45 -6.06
N PRO A 113 14.45 -7.41 -6.30
CA PRO A 113 14.94 -8.29 -5.22
C PRO A 113 15.70 -7.58 -4.11
N GLU A 114 16.17 -6.37 -4.35
CA GLU A 114 16.90 -5.58 -3.36
C GLU A 114 16.01 -4.62 -2.56
N ALA A 115 14.72 -4.56 -2.88
CA ALA A 115 13.80 -3.68 -2.18
C ALA A 115 13.44 -4.24 -0.80
N LEU A 116 13.51 -3.39 0.21
CA LEU A 116 13.00 -3.70 1.55
C LEU A 116 11.47 -3.66 1.53
N ILE A 117 10.84 -4.59 2.22
CA ILE A 117 9.38 -4.66 2.34
C ILE A 117 9.01 -4.14 3.72
N VAL A 118 8.30 -3.02 3.76
CA VAL A 118 7.99 -2.31 5.01
C VAL A 118 6.52 -1.90 5.04
N GLY A 119 6.03 -1.56 6.23
CA GLY A 119 4.75 -0.88 6.39
C GLY A 119 4.95 0.63 6.40
N HIS A 120 3.89 1.36 6.14
CA HIS A 120 3.94 2.83 6.20
C HIS A 120 4.43 3.33 7.56
N HIS A 121 4.03 2.67 8.66
CA HIS A 121 4.45 3.04 10.01
C HIS A 121 5.96 2.91 10.23
N ASP A 122 6.64 2.07 9.47
CA ASP A 122 8.11 1.92 9.59
C ASP A 122 8.84 3.15 9.06
N LEU A 123 8.22 3.90 8.15
CA LEU A 123 8.77 5.12 7.55
C LEU A 123 8.20 6.38 8.18
N ASN A 124 7.04 6.29 8.82
CA ASN A 124 6.38 7.39 9.49
C ASN A 124 5.76 6.90 10.81
N PRO A 125 6.47 7.05 11.94
CA PRO A 125 6.00 6.53 13.22
C PRO A 125 4.68 7.11 13.73
N SER A 126 4.20 8.22 13.15
CA SER A 126 2.90 8.79 13.52
C SER A 126 1.72 8.02 12.91
N LYS A 127 1.99 7.06 12.02
CA LYS A 127 0.97 6.24 11.36
C LYS A 127 0.90 4.86 11.96
N THR A 128 -0.30 4.28 11.99
CA THR A 128 -0.51 2.87 12.38
C THR A 128 -0.55 1.97 11.14
N CYS A 129 -0.94 2.54 9.99
CA CYS A 129 -1.00 1.89 8.69
C CYS A 129 0.29 1.08 8.40
N PRO A 130 0.23 -0.16 7.98
CA PRO A 130 -0.93 -0.95 7.54
C PRO A 130 -1.63 -1.76 8.65
N CYS A 131 -1.39 -1.47 9.90
CA CYS A 131 -1.99 -2.12 11.06
C CYS A 131 -1.49 -3.56 11.31
N PHE A 132 -0.41 -3.95 10.68
CA PHE A 132 0.30 -5.21 10.95
C PHE A 132 1.79 -5.02 10.66
N ASP A 133 2.61 -5.92 11.19
CA ASP A 133 4.07 -5.84 11.05
C ASP A 133 4.50 -6.46 9.71
N ALA A 134 4.56 -5.64 8.66
CA ALA A 134 4.90 -6.10 7.32
C ALA A 134 6.36 -6.56 7.22
N VAL A 135 7.28 -5.91 7.92
CA VAL A 135 8.69 -6.31 7.93
C VAL A 135 8.82 -7.76 8.38
N HIS A 136 8.13 -8.11 9.45
CA HIS A 136 8.19 -9.44 10.03
C HIS A 136 7.43 -10.48 9.21
N GLU A 137 6.23 -10.12 8.74
CA GLU A 137 5.40 -11.03 7.97
C GLU A 137 6.08 -11.47 6.68
N TYR A 138 6.85 -10.58 6.04
CA TYR A 138 7.55 -10.85 4.79
C TYR A 138 9.06 -11.03 5.00
N TRP A 139 9.45 -11.46 6.20
CA TRP A 139 10.86 -11.61 6.58
C TRP A 139 11.66 -12.45 5.58
N ASP A 140 11.06 -13.54 5.10
CA ASP A 140 11.68 -14.46 4.14
C ASP A 140 11.91 -13.85 2.75
N LEU A 141 11.28 -12.72 2.45
CA LEU A 141 11.41 -12.00 1.19
C LEU A 141 12.26 -10.74 1.31
N GLN A 142 12.76 -10.42 2.50
CA GLN A 142 13.63 -9.27 2.68
C GLN A 142 14.99 -9.51 1.98
N PRO A 143 15.64 -8.43 1.48
CA PRO A 143 16.95 -8.57 0.85
C PRO A 143 17.97 -9.20 1.78
N VAL A 144 18.82 -10.04 1.24
CA VAL A 144 19.97 -10.59 1.97
C VAL A 144 21.04 -9.52 2.07
N ARG A 145 21.57 -9.29 3.27
CA ARG A 145 22.60 -8.30 3.53
C ARG A 145 23.96 -8.95 3.72
#